data_7438e3825ab01e48b8651063241a4d5c
#
_entry.id   7438e3825ab01e48b8651063241a4d5c
#
_cell.length_a   1.000
_cell.length_b   1.000
_cell.length_c   1.000
_cell.angle_alpha   90.00
_cell.angle_beta   90.00
_cell.angle_gamma   90.00
#
_symmetry.space_group_name_H-M   'P 1'
#
loop_
_entity.id
_entity.type
_entity.pdbx_description
1 polymer ?
#
loop_
_entity_poly.entity_id
_entity_poly.type
_entity_poly.pdbx_seq_one_letter_code
_entity_poly.pdbx_strand_id
1 'polypeptide(L)'
;MATGEADYFADRWLTQKPVYVTHLDQCEPASALSPVPRRRHWRTLQYTTDQLDGTMLLAGPMTAAPTITCPLQASGWHAISVGIVQPHPGGHSLRPTELQVRLTGDDIPTVLTLPVHRTEGFAEPEKSFETDALIDEAPPPSRAIVDMFWKIAKLDGEHIELAQPAAHVKSGDEPASFACGPVHVAYIKLVPLSPDEVSVMEADRTQKQSRRLFAHNDSHGPHWIWRLTTADEIRRELEPYRHTDFIRMYWESGGGDEAHHFSNIARIPAADDVHDFSRRGDRMHAESWREFKRTGIDPFAIAIEHTHAVGMEFHAAWRVSGFHYPPLIDHNNFGDTFYDRHSEWRGEDRHGRRTPILAYSYAGVRQYAISLLEEMAKHPIDGVCPLFNRRLPLVEYEPPLVDGFKHEFAKDPRELDEHDPEWLAYRSRVLTEFMREIRHAMDTVSRKQRREKPIAVSAVVEGTATANEFFGCDLKAWAQEGLIDTLIPYVSDWEDRGNVAPWSDPGELDYFIDAVAGTSCALAPNIMPRSMSPEAFRQRAAGIYGAGIEHLFFWDCAGGHGRANYRPMWSALRRLGHKDEVFSWNQTHKPNLEWQSATLRSIGDWDMSYKDAG
;
A
#
# COMPACT_ATOMS: atom_id res chain seq x y z
N MET A 1 -18.53 -3.50 -28.31
CA MET A 1 -18.11 -4.56 -27.37
C MET A 1 -17.68 -3.82 -26.12
N ALA A 2 -18.28 -4.13 -24.99
CA ALA A 2 -17.86 -3.55 -23.73
C ALA A 2 -16.52 -4.19 -23.39
N THR A 3 -15.48 -3.43 -23.44
CA THR A 3 -14.15 -3.82 -23.01
C THR A 3 -14.16 -3.87 -21.50
N GLY A 4 -13.69 -4.97 -20.93
CA GLY A 4 -13.57 -5.10 -19.50
C GLY A 4 -12.66 -4.00 -18.93
N GLU A 5 -12.91 -3.58 -17.73
CA GLU A 5 -12.18 -2.52 -17.05
C GLU A 5 -10.67 -2.77 -16.96
N ALA A 6 -10.26 -4.04 -16.92
CA ALA A 6 -8.86 -4.43 -16.95
C ALA A 6 -8.17 -4.06 -18.27
N ASP A 7 -8.92 -3.96 -19.35
CA ASP A 7 -8.45 -3.54 -20.67
C ASP A 7 -8.57 -2.03 -20.91
N TYR A 8 -9.16 -1.27 -19.98
CA TYR A 8 -9.36 0.18 -20.13
C TYR A 8 -8.08 0.92 -20.54
N PHE A 9 -6.95 0.44 -20.08
CA PHE A 9 -5.65 0.99 -20.46
C PHE A 9 -5.25 0.59 -21.89
N ALA A 10 -5.48 -0.66 -22.25
CA ALA A 10 -4.98 -1.25 -23.49
C ALA A 10 -5.83 -0.93 -24.73
N ASP A 11 -7.15 -1.03 -24.61
CA ASP A 11 -8.07 -0.93 -25.75
C ASP A 11 -8.05 0.41 -26.49
N ARG A 12 -7.76 1.46 -25.78
CA ARG A 12 -7.75 2.82 -26.34
C ARG A 12 -6.64 3.05 -27.36
N TRP A 13 -5.56 2.27 -27.30
CA TRP A 13 -4.33 2.47 -28.04
C TRP A 13 -3.98 1.30 -28.95
N LEU A 14 -4.65 0.16 -28.78
CA LEU A 14 -4.33 -1.07 -29.46
C LEU A 14 -5.20 -1.23 -30.71
N THR A 15 -4.57 -1.10 -31.87
CA THR A 15 -5.23 -1.20 -33.16
C THR A 15 -5.07 -2.59 -33.79
N GLN A 16 -4.10 -3.39 -33.30
CA GLN A 16 -3.77 -4.69 -33.86
C GLN A 16 -4.64 -5.80 -33.27
N LYS A 17 -4.84 -6.85 -34.08
CA LYS A 17 -5.59 -8.03 -33.63
C LYS A 17 -4.79 -8.81 -32.58
N PRO A 18 -5.39 -9.16 -31.43
CA PRO A 18 -4.71 -9.92 -30.40
C PRO A 18 -4.40 -11.35 -30.84
N VAL A 19 -3.29 -11.88 -30.30
CA VAL A 19 -2.93 -13.29 -30.34
C VAL A 19 -3.12 -13.86 -28.94
N TYR A 20 -3.69 -15.05 -28.84
CA TYR A 20 -3.97 -15.71 -27.56
C TYR A 20 -3.16 -17.01 -27.43
N VAL A 21 -2.51 -17.20 -26.29
CA VAL A 21 -1.92 -18.45 -25.87
C VAL A 21 -2.96 -19.12 -24.95
N THR A 22 -3.72 -20.08 -25.48
CA THR A 22 -4.88 -20.68 -24.79
C THR A 22 -4.59 -22.07 -24.26
N HIS A 23 -3.59 -22.79 -24.78
CA HIS A 23 -3.22 -24.13 -24.36
C HIS A 23 -2.12 -24.09 -23.29
N LEU A 24 -2.50 -23.74 -22.05
CA LEU A 24 -1.56 -23.60 -20.94
C LEU A 24 -1.07 -24.95 -20.37
N ASP A 25 -1.62 -26.07 -20.84
CA ASP A 25 -1.10 -27.43 -20.60
C ASP A 25 0.24 -27.69 -21.32
N GLN A 26 0.68 -26.79 -22.19
CA GLN A 26 2.01 -26.83 -22.83
C GLN A 26 3.10 -26.11 -22.03
N CYS A 27 2.78 -25.56 -20.85
CA CYS A 27 3.77 -24.93 -19.98
C CYS A 27 4.71 -25.98 -19.35
N GLU A 28 5.94 -25.57 -19.05
CA GLU A 28 6.98 -26.43 -18.49
C GLU A 28 7.33 -26.04 -17.03
N PRO A 29 7.73 -26.96 -16.17
CA PRO A 29 7.84 -28.40 -16.46
C PRO A 29 6.46 -29.09 -16.44
N ALA A 30 6.22 -30.02 -17.36
CA ALA A 30 4.98 -30.80 -17.43
C ALA A 30 4.67 -31.54 -16.12
N SER A 31 5.70 -31.86 -15.33
CA SER A 31 5.55 -32.48 -14.01
C SER A 31 4.88 -31.57 -12.96
N ALA A 32 4.75 -30.28 -13.23
CA ALA A 32 4.03 -29.31 -12.39
C ALA A 32 2.53 -29.23 -12.73
N LEU A 33 2.08 -29.93 -13.77
CA LEU A 33 0.71 -29.93 -14.27
C LEU A 33 0.00 -31.22 -13.89
N SER A 34 -1.31 -31.14 -13.63
CA SER A 34 -2.13 -32.32 -13.28
C SER A 34 -3.58 -32.13 -13.74
N PRO A 35 -4.22 -33.13 -14.37
CA PRO A 35 -5.63 -33.04 -14.70
C PRO A 35 -6.56 -33.19 -13.48
N VAL A 36 -6.02 -33.59 -12.34
CA VAL A 36 -6.75 -33.72 -11.07
C VAL A 36 -6.19 -32.76 -10.01
N PRO A 37 -7.00 -32.32 -9.04
CA PRO A 37 -6.53 -31.49 -7.95
C PRO A 37 -5.38 -32.14 -7.19
N ARG A 38 -4.26 -31.43 -7.03
CA ARG A 38 -3.09 -31.95 -6.34
C ARG A 38 -2.25 -30.78 -5.79
N ARG A 39 -1.76 -30.92 -4.56
CA ARG A 39 -0.82 -29.95 -3.98
C ARG A 39 0.45 -29.86 -4.81
N ARG A 40 1.01 -28.68 -4.91
CA ARG A 40 2.21 -28.34 -5.69
C ARG A 40 2.08 -28.67 -7.19
N HIS A 41 0.85 -28.59 -7.72
CA HIS A 41 0.58 -28.75 -9.14
C HIS A 41 -0.50 -27.77 -9.57
N TRP A 42 -0.38 -27.27 -10.77
CA TRP A 42 -1.46 -26.58 -11.46
C TRP A 42 -2.45 -27.63 -11.98
N ARG A 43 -3.72 -27.47 -11.65
CA ARG A 43 -4.75 -28.30 -12.27
C ARG A 43 -5.03 -27.79 -13.67
N THR A 44 -5.09 -28.67 -14.65
CA THR A 44 -5.43 -28.35 -16.03
C THR A 44 -6.89 -28.73 -16.32
N LEU A 45 -7.66 -27.80 -16.92
CA LEU A 45 -9.02 -28.08 -17.38
C LEU A 45 -9.26 -27.48 -18.75
N GLN A 46 -9.93 -28.22 -19.63
CA GLN A 46 -10.40 -27.71 -20.91
C GLN A 46 -11.49 -26.64 -20.68
N TYR A 47 -11.53 -25.59 -21.49
CA TYR A 47 -12.58 -24.58 -21.45
C TYR A 47 -12.93 -24.09 -22.85
N THR A 48 -14.13 -23.53 -22.98
CA THR A 48 -14.55 -22.81 -24.18
C THR A 48 -15.21 -21.49 -23.81
N THR A 49 -15.08 -20.52 -24.71
CA THR A 49 -15.83 -19.26 -24.72
C THR A 49 -16.53 -19.11 -26.06
N ASP A 50 -17.14 -17.96 -26.34
CA ASP A 50 -17.71 -17.69 -27.68
C ASP A 50 -16.66 -17.60 -28.79
N GLN A 51 -15.41 -17.34 -28.44
CA GLN A 51 -14.36 -17.03 -29.42
C GLN A 51 -13.10 -17.89 -29.27
N LEU A 52 -12.89 -18.48 -28.10
CA LEU A 52 -11.67 -19.19 -27.74
C LEU A 52 -12.00 -20.55 -27.15
N ASP A 53 -11.09 -21.47 -27.38
CA ASP A 53 -10.99 -22.76 -26.70
C ASP A 53 -9.55 -22.99 -26.25
N GLY A 54 -9.38 -23.79 -25.20
CA GLY A 54 -8.04 -24.06 -24.67
C GLY A 54 -8.04 -24.86 -23.38
N THR A 55 -6.90 -24.87 -22.74
CA THR A 55 -6.68 -25.48 -21.42
C THR A 55 -6.26 -24.43 -20.43
N MET A 56 -7.07 -24.20 -19.40
CA MET A 56 -6.75 -23.28 -18.32
C MET A 56 -5.97 -23.95 -17.19
N LEU A 57 -5.32 -23.12 -16.37
CA LEU A 57 -4.62 -23.52 -15.16
C LEU A 57 -5.39 -23.05 -13.93
N LEU A 58 -5.55 -23.93 -12.95
CA LEU A 58 -6.24 -23.63 -11.70
C LEU A 58 -5.34 -23.96 -10.51
N ALA A 59 -5.34 -23.09 -9.51
CA ALA A 59 -4.74 -23.33 -8.22
C ALA A 59 -5.66 -22.79 -7.11
N GLY A 60 -5.94 -23.60 -6.12
CA GLY A 60 -6.67 -23.20 -4.92
C GLY A 60 -5.76 -22.53 -3.89
N PRO A 61 -6.33 -21.99 -2.81
CA PRO A 61 -5.58 -21.25 -1.78
C PRO A 61 -4.43 -22.04 -1.14
N MET A 62 -4.58 -23.36 -1.04
CA MET A 62 -3.60 -24.26 -0.41
C MET A 62 -2.75 -25.06 -1.41
N THR A 63 -2.91 -24.80 -2.69
CA THR A 63 -2.24 -25.58 -3.72
C THR A 63 -0.73 -25.38 -3.70
N ALA A 64 -0.26 -24.15 -3.43
CA ALA A 64 1.14 -23.76 -3.53
C ALA A 64 1.74 -24.20 -4.89
N ALA A 65 1.04 -23.84 -5.96
CA ALA A 65 1.42 -24.21 -7.32
C ALA A 65 2.79 -23.62 -7.67
N PRO A 66 3.72 -24.44 -8.20
CA PRO A 66 5.09 -24.00 -8.47
C PRO A 66 5.15 -23.06 -9.67
N THR A 67 6.29 -22.42 -9.86
CA THR A 67 6.57 -21.66 -11.08
C THR A 67 6.58 -22.58 -12.29
N ILE A 68 5.89 -22.16 -13.33
CA ILE A 68 5.88 -22.78 -14.67
C ILE A 68 6.21 -21.74 -15.72
N THR A 69 6.76 -22.17 -16.83
CA THR A 69 7.16 -21.33 -17.96
C THR A 69 6.31 -21.67 -19.17
N CYS A 70 5.61 -20.67 -19.71
CA CYS A 70 4.76 -20.82 -20.89
C CYS A 70 5.41 -20.11 -22.09
N PRO A 71 5.63 -20.81 -23.21
CA PRO A 71 6.19 -20.19 -24.41
C PRO A 71 5.18 -19.21 -25.05
N LEU A 72 5.62 -18.00 -25.35
CA LEU A 72 4.77 -16.97 -25.97
C LEU A 72 4.74 -17.05 -27.49
N GLN A 73 5.80 -17.60 -28.13
CA GLN A 73 5.96 -17.70 -29.57
C GLN A 73 5.70 -16.38 -30.32
N ALA A 74 6.11 -15.26 -29.72
CA ALA A 74 5.92 -13.93 -30.23
C ALA A 74 7.25 -13.17 -30.28
N SER A 75 7.36 -12.20 -31.20
CA SER A 75 8.53 -11.32 -31.31
C SER A 75 8.10 -9.88 -31.61
N GLY A 76 8.91 -8.89 -31.18
CA GLY A 76 8.58 -7.49 -31.29
C GLY A 76 7.80 -6.96 -30.08
N TRP A 77 7.35 -5.72 -30.17
CA TRP A 77 6.63 -5.08 -29.07
C TRP A 77 5.20 -5.59 -28.95
N HIS A 78 4.81 -5.92 -27.72
CA HIS A 78 3.47 -6.39 -27.38
C HIS A 78 2.96 -5.76 -26.09
N ALA A 79 1.67 -5.47 -26.06
CA ALA A 79 0.93 -5.31 -24.82
C ALA A 79 0.51 -6.70 -24.31
N ILE A 80 0.80 -6.98 -23.07
CA ILE A 80 0.61 -8.30 -22.45
C ILE A 80 -0.48 -8.20 -21.39
N SER A 81 -1.52 -8.99 -21.54
CA SER A 81 -2.58 -9.19 -20.54
C SER A 81 -2.70 -10.66 -20.19
N VAL A 82 -3.19 -10.96 -19.00
CA VAL A 82 -3.50 -12.32 -18.54
C VAL A 82 -5.00 -12.42 -18.34
N GLY A 83 -5.64 -13.37 -19.00
CA GLY A 83 -7.05 -13.69 -18.82
C GLY A 83 -7.26 -14.50 -17.54
N ILE A 84 -7.77 -13.85 -16.50
CA ILE A 84 -8.01 -14.46 -15.20
C ILE A 84 -9.50 -14.71 -15.02
N VAL A 85 -9.87 -15.92 -14.63
CA VAL A 85 -11.26 -16.24 -14.31
C VAL A 85 -11.59 -15.67 -12.95
N GLN A 86 -12.64 -14.84 -12.91
CA GLN A 86 -13.09 -14.23 -11.67
C GLN A 86 -13.61 -15.29 -10.70
N PRO A 87 -13.23 -15.27 -9.41
CA PRO A 87 -13.81 -16.14 -8.40
C PRO A 87 -15.32 -15.92 -8.27
N HIS A 88 -16.07 -16.98 -8.02
CA HIS A 88 -17.52 -16.89 -7.86
C HIS A 88 -17.85 -16.06 -6.60
N PRO A 89 -18.72 -15.05 -6.69
CA PRO A 89 -19.04 -14.17 -5.55
C PRO A 89 -19.68 -14.90 -4.35
N GLY A 90 -20.32 -16.05 -4.57
CA GLY A 90 -20.86 -16.94 -3.53
C GLY A 90 -19.90 -18.03 -3.06
N GLY A 91 -18.67 -18.05 -3.57
CA GLY A 91 -17.64 -19.02 -3.13
C GLY A 91 -17.14 -18.71 -1.73
N HIS A 92 -16.66 -19.73 -1.04
CA HIS A 92 -16.17 -19.63 0.34
C HIS A 92 -14.86 -18.85 0.47
N SER A 93 -14.19 -18.48 -0.63
CA SER A 93 -12.97 -17.68 -0.58
C SER A 93 -13.28 -16.20 -0.68
N LEU A 94 -13.03 -15.48 0.40
CA LEU A 94 -13.04 -14.01 0.46
C LEU A 94 -11.71 -13.40 -0.01
N ARG A 95 -10.81 -14.22 -0.56
CA ARG A 95 -9.47 -13.79 -0.96
C ARG A 95 -9.45 -13.33 -2.41
N PRO A 96 -8.74 -12.26 -2.73
CA PRO A 96 -8.51 -11.87 -4.11
C PRO A 96 -7.74 -12.96 -4.86
N THR A 97 -7.93 -13.02 -6.15
CA THR A 97 -7.06 -13.82 -7.02
C THR A 97 -5.70 -13.15 -7.13
N GLU A 98 -4.63 -13.91 -6.97
CA GLU A 98 -3.26 -13.42 -7.03
C GLU A 98 -2.42 -14.32 -7.91
N LEU A 99 -1.83 -13.74 -8.94
CA LEU A 99 -0.93 -14.42 -9.86
C LEU A 99 0.42 -13.71 -9.91
N GLN A 100 1.49 -14.41 -9.59
CA GLN A 100 2.84 -13.92 -9.83
C GLN A 100 3.20 -14.16 -11.29
N VAL A 101 3.68 -13.11 -11.96
CA VAL A 101 4.07 -13.13 -13.37
C VAL A 101 5.45 -12.54 -13.57
N ARG A 102 6.22 -13.09 -14.54
CA ARG A 102 7.51 -12.57 -14.96
C ARG A 102 7.78 -12.99 -16.41
N LEU A 103 8.39 -12.13 -17.22
CA LEU A 103 9.10 -12.61 -18.42
C LEU A 103 10.44 -13.22 -18.01
N THR A 104 10.94 -14.17 -18.80
CA THR A 104 12.24 -14.80 -18.50
C THR A 104 13.40 -13.81 -18.48
N GLY A 105 13.28 -12.68 -19.17
CA GLY A 105 14.24 -11.58 -19.14
C GLY A 105 14.06 -10.57 -18.01
N ASP A 106 13.01 -10.68 -17.20
CA ASP A 106 12.80 -9.76 -16.07
C ASP A 106 13.57 -10.23 -14.83
N ASP A 107 14.22 -9.33 -14.14
CA ASP A 107 14.91 -9.63 -12.88
C ASP A 107 13.94 -9.93 -11.74
N ILE A 108 12.78 -9.27 -11.71
CA ILE A 108 11.84 -9.29 -10.59
C ILE A 108 10.42 -9.63 -11.06
N PRO A 109 9.75 -10.60 -10.43
CA PRO A 109 8.35 -10.89 -10.73
C PRO A 109 7.42 -9.81 -10.16
N THR A 110 6.28 -9.61 -10.81
CA THR A 110 5.15 -8.82 -10.32
C THR A 110 3.98 -9.70 -9.91
N VAL A 111 3.08 -9.19 -9.08
CA VAL A 111 1.84 -9.87 -8.71
C VAL A 111 0.66 -9.14 -9.33
N LEU A 112 -0.11 -9.85 -10.14
CA LEU A 112 -1.41 -9.39 -10.61
C LEU A 112 -2.46 -9.77 -9.58
N THR A 113 -3.27 -8.81 -9.16
CA THR A 113 -4.32 -9.03 -8.17
C THR A 113 -5.67 -8.64 -8.75
N LEU A 114 -6.60 -9.59 -8.75
CA LEU A 114 -8.01 -9.34 -9.06
C LEU A 114 -8.79 -9.37 -7.74
N PRO A 115 -9.30 -8.24 -7.24
CA PRO A 115 -10.04 -8.19 -5.99
C PRO A 115 -11.34 -8.98 -6.09
N VAL A 116 -11.82 -9.48 -4.96
CA VAL A 116 -13.16 -10.09 -4.91
C VAL A 116 -14.20 -9.00 -5.12
N HIS A 117 -15.03 -9.16 -6.15
CA HIS A 117 -16.12 -8.25 -6.41
C HIS A 117 -17.22 -8.47 -5.37
N ARG A 118 -17.48 -7.46 -4.54
CA ARG A 118 -18.64 -7.42 -3.64
C ARG A 118 -19.64 -6.41 -4.18
N THR A 119 -20.84 -6.85 -4.41
CA THR A 119 -21.94 -6.02 -4.93
C THR A 119 -22.51 -5.04 -3.91
N GLU A 120 -22.20 -5.21 -2.62
CA GLU A 120 -22.76 -4.39 -1.55
C GLU A 120 -21.67 -4.00 -0.54
N GLY A 121 -21.49 -2.69 -0.39
CA GLY A 121 -20.74 -2.10 0.70
C GLY A 121 -19.22 -2.22 0.58
N PHE A 122 -18.57 -1.22 1.06
CA PHE A 122 -17.11 -1.11 1.12
C PHE A 122 -16.55 -1.69 2.44
N ALA A 123 -17.25 -2.64 3.07
CA ALA A 123 -16.74 -3.26 4.27
C ALA A 123 -15.42 -3.97 3.96
N GLU A 124 -14.35 -3.55 4.60
CA GLU A 124 -13.16 -4.40 4.71
C GLU A 124 -13.62 -5.75 5.25
N PRO A 125 -13.19 -6.87 4.66
CA PRO A 125 -13.58 -8.17 5.19
C PRO A 125 -13.06 -8.27 6.63
N GLU A 126 -13.99 -8.32 7.57
CA GLU A 126 -13.64 -8.63 8.94
C GLU A 126 -12.77 -9.89 8.98
N LYS A 127 -11.80 -9.88 9.83
CA LYS A 127 -10.93 -10.89 10.43
C LYS A 127 -11.18 -12.40 10.19
N SER A 128 -12.00 -12.80 9.23
CA SER A 128 -12.28 -14.20 8.89
C SER A 128 -11.14 -14.94 8.18
N PHE A 129 -9.94 -14.36 8.18
CA PHE A 129 -8.75 -14.93 7.56
C PHE A 129 -8.35 -16.29 8.08
N GLU A 130 -8.67 -16.57 9.32
CA GLU A 130 -8.19 -17.78 9.99
C GLU A 130 -8.97 -19.02 9.58
N THR A 131 -10.22 -18.87 9.13
CA THR A 131 -11.09 -20.00 8.77
C THR A 131 -10.99 -20.42 7.31
N ASP A 132 -10.69 -19.48 6.39
CA ASP A 132 -10.59 -19.80 4.94
C ASP A 132 -9.27 -20.53 4.57
N ALA A 133 -8.33 -20.58 5.50
CA ALA A 133 -7.02 -21.21 5.27
C ALA A 133 -7.09 -22.74 5.10
N LEU A 134 -8.21 -23.35 5.43
CA LEU A 134 -8.35 -24.80 5.47
C LEU A 134 -9.01 -25.41 4.22
N ILE A 135 -9.41 -24.60 3.24
CA ILE A 135 -10.06 -25.12 2.03
C ILE A 135 -9.00 -25.43 0.98
N ASP A 136 -8.73 -26.71 0.81
CA ASP A 136 -7.78 -27.24 -0.17
C ASP A 136 -8.28 -27.14 -1.63
N GLU A 137 -9.56 -26.89 -1.84
CA GLU A 137 -10.16 -26.85 -3.17
C GLU A 137 -10.26 -25.44 -3.71
N ALA A 138 -9.96 -25.26 -4.99
CA ALA A 138 -10.24 -24.02 -5.69
C ALA A 138 -11.75 -23.77 -5.67
N PRO A 139 -12.22 -22.56 -5.32
CA PRO A 139 -13.64 -22.24 -5.45
C PRO A 139 -14.06 -22.44 -6.92
N PRO A 140 -15.32 -22.79 -7.17
CA PRO A 140 -15.80 -22.93 -8.54
C PRO A 140 -15.60 -21.59 -9.26
N PRO A 141 -15.08 -21.61 -10.50
CA PRO A 141 -14.88 -20.39 -11.26
C PRO A 141 -16.23 -19.74 -11.59
N SER A 142 -16.26 -18.41 -11.57
CA SER A 142 -17.37 -17.69 -12.21
C SER A 142 -17.29 -17.88 -13.73
N ARG A 143 -18.31 -17.40 -14.43
CA ARG A 143 -18.30 -17.42 -15.91
C ARG A 143 -17.44 -16.31 -16.51
N ALA A 144 -17.04 -15.31 -15.72
CA ALA A 144 -16.35 -14.13 -16.21
C ALA A 144 -14.85 -14.33 -16.27
N ILE A 145 -14.27 -14.09 -17.43
CA ILE A 145 -12.83 -13.94 -17.61
C ILE A 145 -12.53 -12.44 -17.73
N VAL A 146 -11.55 -11.98 -16.98
CA VAL A 146 -11.09 -10.60 -16.98
C VAL A 146 -9.68 -10.52 -17.56
N ASP A 147 -9.49 -9.70 -18.57
CA ASP A 147 -8.16 -9.38 -19.08
C ASP A 147 -7.44 -8.45 -18.12
N MET A 148 -6.45 -8.97 -17.44
CA MET A 148 -5.60 -8.14 -16.58
C MET A 148 -4.37 -7.68 -17.35
N PHE A 149 -4.38 -6.41 -17.75
CA PHE A 149 -3.20 -5.80 -18.35
C PHE A 149 -2.02 -5.84 -17.38
N TRP A 150 -0.89 -6.33 -17.88
CA TRP A 150 0.34 -6.41 -17.10
C TRP A 150 1.35 -5.35 -17.50
N LYS A 151 1.89 -5.46 -18.73
CA LYS A 151 2.89 -4.50 -19.23
C LYS A 151 2.98 -4.49 -20.75
N ILE A 152 3.69 -3.54 -21.29
CA ILE A 152 4.24 -3.63 -22.63
C ILE A 152 5.69 -4.07 -22.56
N ALA A 153 6.08 -4.95 -23.47
CA ALA A 153 7.45 -5.44 -23.58
C ALA A 153 7.81 -5.77 -25.01
N LYS A 154 9.10 -5.66 -25.32
CA LYS A 154 9.65 -6.20 -26.58
C LYS A 154 10.00 -7.66 -26.32
N LEU A 155 9.29 -8.55 -26.98
CA LEU A 155 9.55 -9.98 -26.93
C LEU A 155 10.59 -10.36 -27.97
N ASP A 156 11.59 -11.12 -27.56
CA ASP A 156 12.68 -11.62 -28.42
C ASP A 156 13.06 -13.03 -27.96
N GLY A 157 12.07 -13.92 -27.98
CA GLY A 157 12.20 -15.29 -27.50
C GLY A 157 11.91 -15.46 -26.00
N GLU A 158 11.45 -14.43 -25.31
CA GLU A 158 11.01 -14.53 -23.92
C GLU A 158 9.80 -15.44 -23.78
N HIS A 159 9.76 -16.11 -22.64
CA HIS A 159 8.62 -16.85 -22.14
C HIS A 159 8.01 -16.11 -20.97
N ILE A 160 6.76 -16.42 -20.62
CA ILE A 160 6.14 -15.95 -19.40
C ILE A 160 6.25 -17.03 -18.32
N GLU A 161 6.71 -16.63 -17.15
CA GLU A 161 6.66 -17.46 -15.97
C GLU A 161 5.42 -17.08 -15.14
N LEU A 162 4.68 -18.11 -14.73
CA LEU A 162 3.50 -18.00 -13.89
C LEU A 162 3.75 -18.76 -12.59
N ALA A 163 3.40 -18.16 -11.47
CA ALA A 163 3.46 -18.82 -10.17
C ALA A 163 2.29 -18.36 -9.29
N GLN A 164 1.86 -19.24 -8.41
CA GLN A 164 1.04 -18.80 -7.29
C GLN A 164 1.96 -18.11 -6.28
N PRO A 165 1.67 -16.86 -5.83
CA PRO A 165 2.48 -16.20 -4.83
C PRO A 165 2.50 -17.08 -3.58
N ALA A 166 3.59 -17.80 -3.38
CA ALA A 166 3.72 -18.63 -2.18
C ALA A 166 3.86 -17.70 -0.99
N ALA A 167 2.99 -17.83 -0.02
CA ALA A 167 3.32 -17.44 1.33
C ALA A 167 4.53 -18.27 1.72
N HIS A 168 5.72 -17.67 1.76
CA HIS A 168 6.92 -18.34 2.18
C HIS A 168 6.79 -18.68 3.67
N VAL A 169 6.06 -19.75 3.97
CA VAL A 169 6.15 -20.40 5.28
C VAL A 169 7.52 -21.05 5.31
N LYS A 170 8.55 -20.26 5.61
CA LYS A 170 9.93 -20.74 5.75
C LYS A 170 10.14 -21.56 7.03
N SER A 171 9.11 -21.73 7.87
CA SER A 171 9.17 -22.60 9.05
C SER A 171 8.22 -23.77 8.88
N GLY A 172 8.75 -25.00 8.98
CA GLY A 172 8.04 -26.26 8.74
C GLY A 172 6.96 -26.64 9.74
N ASP A 173 6.58 -25.79 10.67
CA ASP A 173 5.86 -26.19 11.87
C ASP A 173 4.44 -25.62 12.04
N GLU A 174 3.97 -24.74 11.11
CA GLU A 174 2.61 -24.20 11.25
C GLU A 174 1.80 -24.34 9.96
N PRO A 175 0.50 -24.72 10.07
CA PRO A 175 -0.39 -24.67 8.93
C PRO A 175 -0.42 -23.24 8.37
N ALA A 176 -0.39 -23.13 7.08
CA ALA A 176 -0.36 -21.86 6.36
C ALA A 176 -1.62 -21.04 6.62
N SER A 177 -1.69 -20.37 7.75
CA SER A 177 -2.74 -19.37 8.03
C SER A 177 -2.71 -18.19 7.04
N PHE A 178 -1.76 -18.19 6.11
CA PHE A 178 -1.57 -17.21 5.05
C PHE A 178 -1.53 -17.92 3.68
N ALA A 179 -2.54 -18.71 3.39
CA ALA A 179 -2.70 -19.31 2.08
C ALA A 179 -2.80 -18.19 1.02
N CYS A 180 -2.25 -18.46 -0.14
CA CYS A 180 -2.36 -17.59 -1.30
C CYS A 180 -3.81 -17.46 -1.74
N GLY A 181 -4.15 -16.38 -2.46
CA GLY A 181 -5.41 -16.31 -3.17
C GLY A 181 -5.53 -17.43 -4.21
N PRO A 182 -6.74 -17.90 -4.51
CA PRO A 182 -6.96 -18.81 -5.62
C PRO A 182 -6.59 -18.10 -6.93
N VAL A 183 -6.11 -18.84 -7.92
CA VAL A 183 -5.83 -18.29 -9.23
C VAL A 183 -6.24 -19.24 -10.35
N HIS A 184 -7.01 -18.73 -11.29
CA HIS A 184 -7.46 -19.46 -12.48
C HIS A 184 -7.07 -18.67 -13.72
N VAL A 185 -6.10 -19.16 -14.48
CA VAL A 185 -5.57 -18.53 -15.68
C VAL A 185 -6.14 -19.21 -16.91
N ALA A 186 -6.92 -18.49 -17.71
CA ALA A 186 -7.51 -19.01 -18.93
C ALA A 186 -6.55 -18.89 -20.13
N TYR A 187 -5.91 -17.74 -20.31
CA TYR A 187 -5.03 -17.49 -21.45
C TYR A 187 -4.03 -16.35 -21.17
N ILE A 188 -3.03 -16.25 -22.04
CA ILE A 188 -2.20 -15.04 -22.19
C ILE A 188 -2.63 -14.34 -23.47
N LYS A 189 -2.93 -13.04 -23.40
CA LYS A 189 -3.30 -12.20 -24.53
C LYS A 189 -2.13 -11.30 -24.88
N LEU A 190 -1.72 -11.36 -26.13
CA LEU A 190 -0.64 -10.56 -26.70
C LEU A 190 -1.20 -9.67 -27.80
N VAL A 191 -1.08 -8.37 -27.66
CA VAL A 191 -1.47 -7.44 -28.72
C VAL A 191 -0.21 -6.83 -29.31
N PRO A 192 0.13 -7.12 -30.59
CA PRO A 192 1.27 -6.50 -31.25
C PRO A 192 1.15 -4.97 -31.26
N LEU A 193 2.26 -4.28 -31.08
CA LEU A 193 2.32 -2.83 -31.08
C LEU A 193 3.13 -2.34 -32.28
N SER A 194 2.61 -1.36 -32.99
CA SER A 194 3.33 -0.61 -33.98
C SER A 194 4.37 0.32 -33.32
N PRO A 195 5.42 0.75 -34.05
CA PRO A 195 6.38 1.73 -33.52
C PRO A 195 5.73 3.04 -33.04
N ASP A 196 4.66 3.48 -33.68
CA ASP A 196 3.94 4.69 -33.30
C ASP A 196 3.18 4.50 -31.99
N GLU A 197 2.51 3.35 -31.81
CA GLU A 197 1.85 3.00 -30.54
C GLU A 197 2.85 2.92 -29.39
N VAL A 198 4.02 2.30 -29.62
CA VAL A 198 5.10 2.24 -28.62
C VAL A 198 5.56 3.65 -28.25
N SER A 199 5.81 4.51 -29.25
CA SER A 199 6.25 5.88 -29.01
C SER A 199 5.24 6.69 -28.20
N VAL A 200 3.95 6.55 -28.48
CA VAL A 200 2.87 7.20 -27.73
C VAL A 200 2.84 6.70 -26.29
N MET A 201 2.94 5.39 -26.08
CA MET A 201 2.91 4.81 -24.72
C MET A 201 4.17 5.15 -23.91
N GLU A 202 5.33 5.25 -24.54
CA GLU A 202 6.56 5.68 -23.87
C GLU A 202 6.51 7.16 -23.49
N ALA A 203 5.99 8.02 -24.39
CA ALA A 203 5.76 9.43 -24.11
C ALA A 203 4.80 9.61 -22.93
N ASP A 204 3.72 8.84 -22.90
CA ASP A 204 2.74 8.86 -21.83
C ASP A 204 3.35 8.46 -20.47
N ARG A 205 4.18 7.44 -20.42
CA ARG A 205 4.89 6.99 -19.20
C ARG A 205 5.82 8.05 -18.61
N THR A 206 6.34 8.95 -19.43
CA THR A 206 7.25 10.03 -19.03
C THR A 206 6.53 11.33 -18.69
N GLN A 207 5.21 11.37 -18.86
CA GLN A 207 4.39 12.55 -18.61
C GLN A 207 4.36 12.90 -17.13
N LYS A 208 5.00 14.01 -16.74
CA LYS A 208 5.03 14.46 -15.34
C LYS A 208 3.67 14.94 -14.85
N GLN A 209 2.83 15.45 -15.76
CA GLN A 209 1.52 16.02 -15.43
C GLN A 209 0.50 15.01 -14.92
N SER A 210 0.65 13.74 -15.30
CA SER A 210 -0.20 12.64 -14.80
C SER A 210 0.31 12.01 -13.50
N ARG A 211 1.57 12.27 -13.11
CA ARG A 211 2.19 11.68 -11.94
C ARG A 211 1.74 12.40 -10.66
N ARG A 212 0.58 11.99 -10.12
CA ARG A 212 -0.13 12.64 -9.02
C ARG A 212 -0.34 11.75 -7.80
N LEU A 213 0.02 10.48 -7.90
CA LEU A 213 -0.30 9.51 -6.88
C LEU A 213 0.85 9.35 -5.89
N PHE A 214 0.53 9.29 -4.62
CA PHE A 214 1.46 9.02 -3.54
C PHE A 214 1.11 7.69 -2.89
N ALA A 215 2.09 6.87 -2.62
CA ALA A 215 1.92 5.58 -1.97
C ALA A 215 2.56 5.56 -0.60
N HIS A 216 1.96 4.85 0.32
CA HIS A 216 2.56 4.49 1.61
C HIS A 216 2.74 2.98 1.69
N ASN A 217 3.89 2.54 2.15
CA ASN A 217 4.15 1.16 2.52
C ASN A 217 4.57 1.11 3.99
N ASP A 218 3.87 0.33 4.80
CA ASP A 218 4.15 0.22 6.22
C ASP A 218 5.41 -0.60 6.54
N SER A 219 6.21 -0.93 5.58
CA SER A 219 7.44 -1.74 5.60
C SER A 219 7.46 -2.91 6.62
N HIS A 220 6.80 -2.73 7.76
CA HIS A 220 6.63 -3.73 8.80
C HIS A 220 5.78 -4.93 8.33
N GLY A 221 4.66 -4.67 7.64
CA GLY A 221 3.72 -5.70 7.18
C GLY A 221 4.37 -6.79 6.32
N PRO A 222 5.18 -6.45 5.32
CA PRO A 222 5.92 -7.43 4.53
C PRO A 222 6.83 -8.34 5.37
N HIS A 223 7.58 -7.80 6.31
CA HIS A 223 8.44 -8.61 7.19
C HIS A 223 7.61 -9.45 8.18
N TRP A 224 6.58 -8.85 8.75
CA TRP A 224 5.70 -9.45 9.74
C TRP A 224 4.89 -10.64 9.19
N ILE A 225 4.47 -10.56 7.91
CA ILE A 225 3.65 -11.58 7.25
C ILE A 225 4.52 -12.57 6.47
N TRP A 226 5.52 -12.07 5.71
CA TRP A 226 6.24 -12.83 4.70
C TRP A 226 7.68 -13.16 5.08
N ARG A 227 8.21 -12.58 6.15
CA ARG A 227 9.59 -12.76 6.60
C ARG A 227 10.59 -12.53 5.46
N LEU A 228 10.62 -11.31 4.91
CA LEU A 228 11.58 -10.96 3.87
C LEU A 228 13.02 -11.11 4.36
N THR A 229 13.90 -11.64 3.54
CA THR A 229 15.30 -11.93 3.91
C THR A 229 16.29 -11.62 2.80
N THR A 230 15.82 -11.19 1.64
CA THR A 230 16.67 -10.93 0.46
C THR A 230 16.40 -9.54 -0.12
N ALA A 231 17.39 -9.02 -0.86
CA ALA A 231 17.27 -7.77 -1.58
C ALA A 231 16.13 -7.80 -2.62
N ASP A 232 15.97 -8.91 -3.31
CA ASP A 232 14.96 -9.05 -4.36
C ASP A 232 13.54 -9.09 -3.80
N GLU A 233 13.35 -9.62 -2.59
CA GLU A 233 12.08 -9.55 -1.89
C GLU A 233 11.71 -8.10 -1.55
N ILE A 234 12.68 -7.25 -1.16
CA ILE A 234 12.44 -5.80 -0.95
C ILE A 234 12.12 -5.10 -2.28
N ARG A 235 12.89 -5.37 -3.34
CA ARG A 235 12.64 -4.78 -4.66
C ARG A 235 11.25 -5.15 -5.20
N ARG A 236 10.78 -6.36 -4.91
CA ARG A 236 9.44 -6.84 -5.31
C ARG A 236 8.30 -6.01 -4.72
N GLU A 237 8.50 -5.37 -3.56
CA GLU A 237 7.51 -4.44 -3.01
C GLU A 237 7.35 -3.18 -3.86
N LEU A 238 8.35 -2.80 -4.61
CA LEU A 238 8.42 -1.52 -5.31
C LEU A 238 8.31 -1.66 -6.83
N GLU A 239 8.56 -2.84 -7.40
CA GLU A 239 8.51 -3.05 -8.84
C GLU A 239 7.14 -2.77 -9.48
N PRO A 240 5.98 -3.08 -8.86
CA PRO A 240 4.66 -2.79 -9.41
C PRO A 240 4.38 -1.31 -9.70
N TYR A 241 5.12 -0.40 -9.06
CA TYR A 241 5.00 1.04 -9.28
C TYR A 241 5.62 1.53 -10.59
N ARG A 242 6.45 0.70 -11.23
CA ARG A 242 7.10 1.05 -12.50
C ARG A 242 6.06 1.35 -13.58
N HIS A 243 6.23 2.48 -14.28
CA HIS A 243 5.32 2.93 -15.33
C HIS A 243 3.88 3.19 -14.87
N THR A 244 3.72 3.69 -13.66
CA THR A 244 2.45 4.13 -13.09
C THR A 244 2.45 5.64 -12.85
N ASP A 245 1.30 6.19 -12.47
CA ASP A 245 1.17 7.61 -12.09
C ASP A 245 1.66 7.90 -10.67
N PHE A 246 2.18 6.91 -9.98
CA PHE A 246 2.82 7.11 -8.69
C PHE A 246 4.15 7.86 -8.85
N ILE A 247 4.32 8.93 -8.04
CA ILE A 247 5.53 9.76 -8.05
C ILE A 247 6.30 9.71 -6.74
N ARG A 248 5.66 9.27 -5.65
CA ARG A 248 6.26 9.32 -4.32
C ARG A 248 5.88 8.10 -3.50
N MET A 249 6.88 7.53 -2.84
CA MET A 249 6.74 6.46 -1.86
C MET A 249 7.01 7.03 -0.46
N TYR A 250 6.05 6.86 0.44
CA TYR A 250 6.21 7.05 1.87
C TYR A 250 6.49 5.70 2.50
N TRP A 251 7.76 5.42 2.75
CA TRP A 251 8.21 4.17 3.33
C TRP A 251 8.31 4.29 4.83
N GLU A 252 7.52 3.53 5.59
CA GLU A 252 7.55 3.60 7.03
C GLU A 252 8.88 3.05 7.57
N SER A 253 9.64 3.94 8.18
CA SER A 253 11.03 3.70 8.58
C SER A 253 11.18 3.51 10.09
N GLY A 254 10.09 3.19 10.75
CA GLY A 254 10.00 2.95 12.18
C GLY A 254 9.08 3.90 12.92
N GLY A 255 9.20 3.92 14.23
CA GLY A 255 8.41 4.78 15.11
C GLY A 255 8.91 4.74 16.54
N GLY A 256 8.78 5.86 17.24
CA GLY A 256 9.29 5.97 18.59
C GLY A 256 10.79 5.70 18.67
N ASP A 257 11.19 4.69 19.39
CA ASP A 257 12.57 4.26 19.57
C ASP A 257 12.94 2.97 18.81
N GLU A 258 12.13 2.60 17.82
CA GLU A 258 12.43 1.52 16.89
C GLU A 258 12.67 2.07 15.47
N ALA A 259 13.78 1.68 14.85
CA ALA A 259 14.17 2.09 13.50
C ALA A 259 14.13 0.90 12.53
N HIS A 260 13.48 1.07 11.37
CA HIS A 260 13.50 0.09 10.28
C HIS A 260 14.65 0.38 9.28
N HIS A 261 15.79 0.74 9.82
CA HIS A 261 17.10 0.86 9.15
C HIS A 261 18.19 0.52 10.15
N PHE A 262 19.42 0.28 9.71
CA PHE A 262 20.54 0.05 10.64
C PHE A 262 20.88 1.35 11.36
N SER A 263 20.28 1.53 12.54
CA SER A 263 20.40 2.72 13.36
C SER A 263 21.50 2.57 14.41
N ASN A 264 22.18 3.71 14.71
CA ASN A 264 23.07 3.84 15.86
C ASN A 264 22.41 4.57 17.05
N ILE A 265 21.15 4.99 16.88
CA ILE A 265 20.40 5.81 17.85
C ILE A 265 19.27 4.99 18.46
N ALA A 266 18.46 4.37 17.61
CA ALA A 266 17.31 3.58 18.03
C ALA A 266 17.59 2.09 17.88
N ARG A 267 16.74 1.31 18.51
CA ARG A 267 16.74 -0.13 18.37
C ARG A 267 16.27 -0.55 16.98
N ILE A 268 16.86 -1.60 16.43
CA ILE A 268 16.35 -2.28 15.24
C ILE A 268 15.48 -3.48 15.63
N PRO A 269 14.51 -3.91 14.80
CA PRO A 269 13.58 -5.00 15.15
C PRO A 269 14.21 -6.40 15.29
N ALA A 270 15.53 -6.54 15.15
CA ALA A 270 16.24 -7.83 15.25
C ALA A 270 16.01 -8.54 16.60
N ALA A 271 15.86 -7.77 17.68
CA ALA A 271 15.54 -8.28 19.02
C ALA A 271 16.40 -9.50 19.39
N ASP A 272 17.73 -9.37 19.27
CA ASP A 272 18.69 -10.49 19.36
C ASP A 272 18.64 -11.24 20.69
N ASP A 273 18.18 -10.60 21.74
CA ASP A 273 18.04 -11.10 23.12
C ASP A 273 16.66 -11.72 23.41
N VAL A 274 15.72 -11.67 22.45
CA VAL A 274 14.38 -12.21 22.61
C VAL A 274 14.24 -13.56 21.92
N HIS A 275 13.81 -14.55 22.67
CA HIS A 275 13.65 -15.93 22.19
C HIS A 275 12.20 -16.39 22.18
N ASP A 276 11.33 -15.72 22.94
CA ASP A 276 9.91 -16.04 23.02
C ASP A 276 9.07 -14.82 22.62
N PHE A 277 8.24 -15.00 21.61
CA PHE A 277 7.38 -13.97 21.05
C PHE A 277 5.92 -14.38 21.23
N SER A 278 5.12 -13.49 21.78
CA SER A 278 3.69 -13.73 21.97
C SER A 278 2.92 -13.75 20.64
N ARG A 279 3.45 -13.13 19.60
CA ARG A 279 2.85 -13.13 18.25
C ARG A 279 3.84 -13.64 17.21
N ARG A 280 3.33 -14.50 16.32
CA ARG A 280 4.10 -15.04 15.19
C ARG A 280 4.72 -13.94 14.31
N GLY A 281 3.95 -12.89 14.03
CA GLY A 281 4.41 -11.80 13.17
C GLY A 281 5.63 -11.06 13.74
N ASP A 282 5.67 -10.81 15.05
CA ASP A 282 6.81 -10.17 15.71
C ASP A 282 8.06 -11.05 15.60
N ARG A 283 7.90 -12.36 15.78
CA ARG A 283 8.98 -13.34 15.56
C ARG A 283 9.50 -13.29 14.12
N MET A 284 8.60 -13.30 13.13
CA MET A 284 8.98 -13.25 11.72
C MET A 284 9.71 -11.95 11.38
N HIS A 285 9.24 -10.83 11.93
CA HIS A 285 9.89 -9.54 11.77
C HIS A 285 11.31 -9.54 12.36
N ALA A 286 11.47 -10.02 13.60
CA ALA A 286 12.77 -10.15 14.23
C ALA A 286 13.72 -11.09 13.44
N GLU A 287 13.21 -12.23 12.99
CA GLU A 287 13.99 -13.18 12.16
C GLU A 287 14.42 -12.57 10.83
N SER A 288 13.57 -11.75 10.18
CA SER A 288 13.95 -10.97 8.99
C SER A 288 15.15 -10.07 9.26
N TRP A 289 15.08 -9.27 10.33
CA TRP A 289 16.12 -8.32 10.68
C TRP A 289 17.42 -8.99 11.14
N ARG A 290 17.33 -10.13 11.84
CA ARG A 290 18.50 -10.96 12.16
C ARG A 290 19.20 -11.47 10.90
N GLU A 291 18.43 -11.88 9.91
CA GLU A 291 18.99 -12.35 8.63
C GLU A 291 19.62 -11.19 7.84
N PHE A 292 18.98 -10.02 7.77
CA PHE A 292 19.58 -8.85 7.15
C PHE A 292 20.89 -8.43 7.85
N LYS A 293 20.90 -8.42 9.18
CA LYS A 293 22.11 -8.16 9.96
C LYS A 293 23.22 -9.18 9.65
N ARG A 294 22.86 -10.46 9.57
CA ARG A 294 23.79 -11.55 9.27
C ARG A 294 24.38 -11.47 7.87
N THR A 295 23.57 -11.09 6.89
CA THR A 295 23.95 -11.04 5.46
C THR A 295 24.54 -9.69 5.05
N GLY A 296 24.42 -8.65 5.90
CA GLY A 296 24.83 -7.29 5.56
C GLY A 296 23.91 -6.61 4.53
N ILE A 297 22.71 -7.14 4.28
CA ILE A 297 21.71 -6.53 3.41
C ILE A 297 21.03 -5.40 4.18
N ASP A 298 21.11 -4.17 3.67
CA ASP A 298 20.39 -3.03 4.22
C ASP A 298 19.04 -2.85 3.51
N PRO A 299 17.89 -3.24 4.12
CA PRO A 299 16.59 -3.17 3.48
C PRO A 299 16.17 -1.73 3.17
N PHE A 300 16.57 -0.77 3.99
CA PHE A 300 16.26 0.64 3.80
C PHE A 300 17.00 1.23 2.59
N ALA A 301 18.31 0.95 2.48
CA ALA A 301 19.09 1.40 1.33
C ALA A 301 18.58 0.81 0.01
N ILE A 302 18.21 -0.48 0.00
CA ILE A 302 17.62 -1.15 -1.17
C ILE A 302 16.26 -0.56 -1.53
N ALA A 303 15.42 -0.26 -0.53
CA ALA A 303 14.13 0.37 -0.78
C ALA A 303 14.29 1.76 -1.43
N ILE A 304 15.25 2.56 -0.97
CA ILE A 304 15.57 3.87 -1.58
C ILE A 304 16.03 3.70 -3.03
N GLU A 305 17.03 2.85 -3.24
CA GLU A 305 17.61 2.60 -4.57
C GLU A 305 16.54 2.16 -5.57
N HIS A 306 15.72 1.19 -5.19
CA HIS A 306 14.72 0.66 -6.11
C HIS A 306 13.53 1.61 -6.33
N THR A 307 13.15 2.39 -5.31
CA THR A 307 12.15 3.46 -5.48
C THR A 307 12.60 4.47 -6.54
N HIS A 308 13.87 4.89 -6.50
CA HIS A 308 14.43 5.76 -7.52
C HIS A 308 14.50 5.05 -8.89
N ALA A 309 14.85 3.77 -8.93
CA ALA A 309 14.92 2.99 -10.17
C ALA A 309 13.55 2.82 -10.87
N VAL A 310 12.45 2.82 -10.12
CA VAL A 310 11.09 2.84 -10.68
C VAL A 310 10.58 4.25 -10.98
N GLY A 311 11.40 5.29 -10.72
CA GLY A 311 11.14 6.67 -11.07
C GLY A 311 10.31 7.43 -10.05
N MET A 312 10.34 7.06 -8.77
CA MET A 312 9.62 7.72 -7.66
C MET A 312 10.58 8.40 -6.69
N GLU A 313 10.08 9.41 -5.98
CA GLU A 313 10.74 9.99 -4.81
C GLU A 313 10.55 9.06 -3.60
N PHE A 314 11.57 8.96 -2.75
CA PHE A 314 11.51 8.20 -1.50
C PHE A 314 11.42 9.13 -0.29
N HIS A 315 10.32 9.06 0.46
CA HIS A 315 10.13 9.78 1.72
C HIS A 315 10.15 8.79 2.88
N ALA A 316 11.05 8.99 3.84
CA ALA A 316 11.09 8.21 5.07
C ALA A 316 9.93 8.63 5.98
N ALA A 317 8.95 7.75 6.15
CA ALA A 317 7.83 7.98 7.05
C ALA A 317 8.14 7.42 8.44
N TRP A 318 7.79 8.16 9.48
CA TRP A 318 8.10 7.79 10.85
C TRP A 318 6.93 8.06 11.81
N ARG A 319 6.57 7.07 12.64
CA ARG A 319 5.45 7.20 13.58
C ARG A 319 5.84 8.01 14.79
N VAL A 320 5.30 9.22 14.89
CA VAL A 320 5.56 10.16 15.99
C VAL A 320 5.15 9.57 17.33
N SER A 321 4.03 8.85 17.37
CA SER A 321 3.45 8.26 18.57
C SER A 321 3.96 6.86 18.92
N GLY A 322 5.05 6.44 18.33
CA GLY A 322 5.61 5.10 18.55
C GLY A 322 6.20 4.84 19.93
N PHE A 323 6.37 5.88 20.77
CA PHE A 323 6.86 5.77 22.13
C PHE A 323 5.79 5.34 23.12
N HIS A 324 5.21 4.16 22.91
CA HIS A 324 4.18 3.71 23.82
C HIS A 324 3.92 2.24 23.59
N TYR A 325 3.75 1.56 24.63
CA TYR A 325 3.03 0.29 24.68
C TYR A 325 2.76 0.00 26.16
N PRO A 326 1.49 -0.05 26.59
CA PRO A 326 1.16 -0.54 27.93
C PRO A 326 1.72 -1.96 28.11
N PRO A 327 2.27 -2.32 29.26
CA PRO A 327 2.94 -3.60 29.46
C PRO A 327 2.12 -4.84 29.07
N LEU A 328 0.79 -4.75 29.10
CA LEU A 328 -0.10 -5.86 28.73
C LEU A 328 -0.25 -6.08 27.22
N ILE A 329 0.07 -5.07 26.41
CA ILE A 329 -0.01 -5.12 24.94
C ILE A 329 1.32 -4.76 24.29
N ASP A 330 2.36 -4.67 25.08
CA ASP A 330 3.71 -4.43 24.62
C ASP A 330 4.33 -5.72 24.12
N HIS A 331 4.32 -5.87 22.81
CA HIS A 331 4.89 -7.04 22.15
C HIS A 331 6.33 -6.80 21.68
N ASN A 332 6.78 -5.54 21.71
CA ASN A 332 8.04 -5.11 21.10
C ASN A 332 8.96 -4.39 22.10
N ASN A 333 8.53 -4.19 23.34
CA ASN A 333 9.33 -3.49 24.32
C ASN A 333 10.22 -4.47 25.10
N PHE A 334 11.44 -4.57 24.64
CA PHE A 334 12.39 -5.54 25.15
C PHE A 334 13.45 -4.92 26.07
N GLY A 335 13.07 -3.86 26.78
CA GLY A 335 13.91 -3.22 27.81
C GLY A 335 15.04 -2.35 27.28
N ASP A 336 15.51 -1.42 28.11
CA ASP A 336 16.60 -0.46 27.86
C ASP A 336 16.44 0.39 26.58
N THR A 337 15.18 0.71 26.23
CA THR A 337 14.89 1.65 25.14
C THR A 337 14.93 3.08 25.64
N PHE A 338 14.86 4.04 24.71
CA PHE A 338 14.71 5.46 25.06
C PHE A 338 13.44 5.69 25.91
N TYR A 339 12.35 5.01 25.57
CA TYR A 339 11.10 5.04 26.29
C TYR A 339 11.25 4.59 27.76
N ASP A 340 11.99 3.51 27.99
CA ASP A 340 12.20 2.98 29.34
C ASP A 340 13.10 3.87 30.19
N ARG A 341 14.11 4.44 29.58
CA ARG A 341 15.08 5.32 30.26
C ARG A 341 14.52 6.67 30.65
N HIS A 342 13.43 7.11 30.00
CA HIS A 342 12.85 8.45 30.16
C HIS A 342 11.39 8.40 30.64
N SER A 343 11.14 7.60 31.66
CA SER A 343 9.80 7.50 32.25
C SER A 343 9.29 8.83 32.83
N GLU A 344 10.19 9.77 33.15
CA GLU A 344 9.87 11.13 33.61
C GLU A 344 9.26 12.02 32.51
N TRP A 345 9.42 11.64 31.22
CA TRP A 345 8.84 12.35 30.07
C TRP A 345 7.53 11.76 29.55
N ARG A 346 6.94 10.84 30.31
CA ARG A 346 5.59 10.35 30.00
C ARG A 346 4.55 11.44 30.14
N GLY A 347 3.57 11.41 29.24
CA GLY A 347 2.44 12.31 29.28
C GLY A 347 1.66 12.22 30.59
N GLU A 348 0.94 13.28 30.93
CA GLU A 348 0.03 13.32 32.06
C GLU A 348 -1.36 13.74 31.60
N ASP A 349 -2.36 12.98 32.00
CA ASP A 349 -3.75 13.35 31.75
C ASP A 349 -4.21 14.52 32.65
N ARG A 350 -5.43 14.99 32.44
CA ARG A 350 -6.02 16.09 33.21
C ARG A 350 -6.00 15.88 34.75
N HIS A 351 -5.96 14.63 35.19
CA HIS A 351 -5.97 14.26 36.61
C HIS A 351 -4.57 14.01 37.20
N GLY A 352 -3.52 14.29 36.41
CA GLY A 352 -2.13 14.06 36.81
C GLY A 352 -1.72 12.59 36.79
N ARG A 353 -2.48 11.73 36.08
CA ARG A 353 -2.11 10.32 35.89
C ARG A 353 -1.22 10.20 34.67
N ARG A 354 -0.13 9.47 34.80
CA ARG A 354 0.78 9.19 33.70
C ARG A 354 0.11 8.40 32.59
N THR A 355 0.31 8.82 31.36
CA THR A 355 -0.10 8.09 30.17
C THR A 355 1.05 7.21 29.65
N PRO A 356 0.77 6.20 28.82
CA PRO A 356 1.81 5.31 28.31
C PRO A 356 2.60 5.91 27.14
N ILE A 357 2.48 7.19 26.84
CA ILE A 357 3.11 7.87 25.70
C ILE A 357 4.15 8.85 26.21
N LEU A 358 5.31 8.97 25.55
CA LEU A 358 6.23 10.07 25.80
C LEU A 358 5.68 11.36 25.17
N ALA A 359 5.65 12.45 25.96
CA ALA A 359 5.03 13.70 25.57
C ALA A 359 6.01 14.63 24.84
N TYR A 360 5.57 15.20 23.74
CA TYR A 360 6.35 16.15 22.94
C TYR A 360 6.49 17.55 23.58
N SER A 361 5.79 17.82 24.66
CA SER A 361 6.03 18.97 25.53
C SER A 361 7.46 19.00 26.11
N TYR A 362 8.09 17.81 26.23
CA TYR A 362 9.48 17.70 26.66
C TYR A 362 10.44 17.81 25.47
N ALA A 363 11.33 18.79 25.52
CA ALA A 363 12.31 19.03 24.46
C ALA A 363 13.20 17.81 24.17
N GLY A 364 13.52 17.01 25.19
CA GLY A 364 14.32 15.80 25.01
C GLY A 364 13.66 14.75 24.10
N VAL A 365 12.33 14.62 24.15
CA VAL A 365 11.57 13.73 23.25
C VAL A 365 11.64 14.24 21.82
N ARG A 366 11.45 15.55 21.60
CA ARG A 366 11.54 16.17 20.26
C ARG A 366 12.95 16.02 19.68
N GLN A 367 13.98 16.30 20.48
CA GLN A 367 15.38 16.19 20.05
C GLN A 367 15.75 14.74 19.67
N TYR A 368 15.26 13.76 20.41
CA TYR A 368 15.48 12.36 20.07
C TYR A 368 14.81 12.00 18.73
N ALA A 369 13.55 12.38 18.54
CA ALA A 369 12.83 12.18 17.29
C ALA A 369 13.56 12.82 16.09
N ILE A 370 14.04 14.05 16.26
CA ILE A 370 14.79 14.77 15.23
C ILE A 370 16.09 14.07 14.91
N SER A 371 16.79 13.53 15.91
CA SER A 371 18.05 12.82 15.67
C SER A 371 17.88 11.56 14.80
N LEU A 372 16.73 10.89 14.91
CA LEU A 372 16.36 9.77 14.04
C LEU A 372 16.05 10.22 12.61
N LEU A 373 15.31 11.32 12.45
CA LEU A 373 15.08 11.91 11.13
C LEU A 373 16.37 12.36 10.46
N GLU A 374 17.29 12.95 11.22
CA GLU A 374 18.63 13.32 10.73
C GLU A 374 19.47 12.09 10.36
N GLU A 375 19.33 10.99 11.10
CA GLU A 375 20.00 9.73 10.76
C GLU A 375 19.50 9.16 9.43
N MET A 376 18.18 9.07 9.24
CA MET A 376 17.58 8.67 7.96
C MET A 376 17.99 9.60 6.81
N ALA A 377 18.11 10.90 7.09
CA ALA A 377 18.52 11.89 6.11
C ALA A 377 20.00 11.82 5.69
N LYS A 378 20.81 10.96 6.30
CA LYS A 378 22.16 10.63 5.79
C LYS A 378 22.09 9.78 4.53
N HIS A 379 21.01 9.05 4.32
CA HIS A 379 20.72 8.32 3.09
C HIS A 379 20.19 9.28 2.01
N PRO A 380 20.18 8.88 0.73
CA PRO A 380 19.71 9.71 -0.37
C PRO A 380 18.17 9.75 -0.46
N ILE A 381 17.49 10.00 0.66
CA ILE A 381 16.03 10.18 0.69
C ILE A 381 15.64 11.54 0.13
N ASP A 382 14.45 11.66 -0.44
CA ASP A 382 13.92 12.92 -1.00
C ASP A 382 13.12 13.71 0.04
N GLY A 383 12.60 13.04 1.06
CA GLY A 383 11.82 13.69 2.12
C GLY A 383 11.70 12.86 3.39
N VAL A 384 11.12 13.50 4.40
CA VAL A 384 10.68 12.87 5.64
C VAL A 384 9.17 13.10 5.83
N CYS A 385 8.50 12.18 6.53
CA CYS A 385 7.08 12.29 6.80
C CYS A 385 6.76 11.83 8.23
N PRO A 386 6.66 12.73 9.21
CA PRO A 386 6.08 12.39 10.50
C PRO A 386 4.60 11.99 10.35
N LEU A 387 4.23 10.85 10.95
CA LEU A 387 2.91 10.29 10.93
C LEU A 387 2.20 10.60 12.25
N PHE A 388 1.24 11.53 12.20
CA PHE A 388 0.44 11.95 13.37
C PHE A 388 -0.89 11.20 13.49
N ASN A 389 -1.19 10.32 12.56
CA ASN A 389 -2.50 9.69 12.36
C ASN A 389 -2.75 8.44 13.19
N ARG A 390 -2.16 8.24 14.33
CA ARG A 390 -2.47 7.11 15.23
C ARG A 390 -1.95 7.37 16.63
N ARG A 391 -2.65 6.80 17.62
CA ARG A 391 -2.17 6.68 19.01
C ARG A 391 -1.89 8.05 19.65
N LEU A 392 -2.68 9.04 19.30
CA LEU A 392 -2.71 10.32 19.98
C LEU A 392 -3.36 10.15 21.38
N PRO A 393 -3.14 11.05 22.32
CA PRO A 393 -2.50 12.37 22.20
C PRO A 393 -0.97 12.37 22.43
N LEU A 394 -0.28 13.33 21.81
CA LEU A 394 1.16 13.54 21.95
C LEU A 394 1.51 14.67 22.95
N VAL A 395 0.53 15.44 23.31
CA VAL A 395 0.61 16.61 24.19
C VAL A 395 -0.69 16.69 24.99
N GLU A 396 -0.63 16.63 26.29
CA GLU A 396 -1.80 16.66 27.16
C GLU A 396 -1.66 17.72 28.27
N TYR A 397 -1.54 17.29 29.54
CA TYR A 397 -1.49 18.18 30.71
C TYR A 397 -0.16 18.03 31.46
N GLU A 398 0.92 17.84 30.76
CA GLU A 398 2.25 17.71 31.35
C GLU A 398 2.64 18.96 32.13
N PRO A 399 3.40 18.83 33.23
CA PRO A 399 3.79 19.96 34.08
C PRO A 399 4.36 21.16 33.32
N PRO A 400 5.28 21.02 32.35
CA PRO A 400 5.81 22.19 31.64
C PRO A 400 4.72 22.98 30.90
N LEU A 401 3.72 22.28 30.37
CA LEU A 401 2.64 22.88 29.62
C LEU A 401 1.62 23.57 30.53
N VAL A 402 1.23 22.85 31.60
CA VAL A 402 0.30 23.39 32.61
C VAL A 402 0.87 24.63 33.30
N ASP A 403 2.13 24.57 33.72
CA ASP A 403 2.79 25.69 34.41
C ASP A 403 2.99 26.89 33.47
N GLY A 404 3.34 26.63 32.22
CA GLY A 404 3.46 27.69 31.20
C GLY A 404 2.12 28.36 30.93
N PHE A 405 1.05 27.62 30.79
CA PHE A 405 -0.29 28.18 30.59
C PHE A 405 -0.74 29.01 31.82
N LYS A 406 -0.54 28.48 33.03
CA LYS A 406 -0.82 29.23 34.26
C LYS A 406 -0.06 30.55 34.34
N HIS A 407 1.19 30.55 33.96
CA HIS A 407 2.02 31.76 33.95
C HIS A 407 1.51 32.77 32.92
N GLU A 408 1.09 32.33 31.73
CA GLU A 408 0.65 33.23 30.64
C GLU A 408 -0.78 33.75 30.86
N PHE A 409 -1.70 32.90 31.29
CA PHE A 409 -3.14 33.20 31.33
C PHE A 409 -3.72 33.34 32.76
N ALA A 410 -2.93 33.11 33.78
CA ALA A 410 -3.37 33.11 35.19
C ALA A 410 -4.56 32.15 35.48
N LYS A 411 -4.69 31.07 34.71
CA LYS A 411 -5.75 30.03 34.79
C LYS A 411 -5.11 28.65 34.88
N ASP A 412 -5.74 27.74 35.63
CA ASP A 412 -5.34 26.32 35.56
C ASP A 412 -6.05 25.64 34.38
N PRO A 413 -5.36 25.12 33.35
CA PRO A 413 -6.00 24.51 32.21
C PRO A 413 -6.77 23.23 32.59
N ARG A 414 -6.46 22.59 33.72
CA ARG A 414 -7.17 21.41 34.22
C ARG A 414 -8.57 21.72 34.75
N GLU A 415 -8.86 23.01 35.02
CA GLU A 415 -10.19 23.48 35.46
C GLU A 415 -11.05 23.95 34.28
N LEU A 416 -10.47 24.12 33.08
CA LEU A 416 -11.17 24.51 31.85
C LEU A 416 -11.87 23.31 31.20
N ASP A 417 -12.75 23.57 30.25
CA ASP A 417 -13.22 22.54 29.33
C ASP A 417 -12.05 21.99 28.53
N GLU A 418 -12.04 20.69 28.22
CA GLU A 418 -10.95 20.08 27.44
C GLU A 418 -10.91 20.60 26.00
N HIS A 419 -12.04 21.13 25.50
CA HIS A 419 -12.16 21.81 24.22
C HIS A 419 -12.07 23.34 24.33
N ASP A 420 -11.63 23.89 25.47
CA ASP A 420 -11.42 25.34 25.61
C ASP A 420 -10.46 25.84 24.52
N PRO A 421 -10.88 26.80 23.68
CA PRO A 421 -10.11 27.21 22.51
C PRO A 421 -8.76 27.87 22.88
N GLU A 422 -8.66 28.53 24.06
CA GLU A 422 -7.40 29.11 24.52
C GLU A 422 -6.41 28.03 24.94
N TRP A 423 -6.91 26.96 25.58
CA TRP A 423 -6.10 25.79 25.94
C TRP A 423 -5.66 24.99 24.71
N LEU A 424 -6.58 24.73 23.77
CA LEU A 424 -6.23 24.04 22.50
C LEU A 424 -5.19 24.80 21.70
N ALA A 425 -5.36 26.12 21.55
CA ALA A 425 -4.41 26.98 20.85
C ALA A 425 -3.04 27.02 21.55
N TYR A 426 -3.00 26.96 22.88
CA TYR A 426 -1.74 26.90 23.61
C TYR A 426 -1.02 25.55 23.40
N ARG A 427 -1.74 24.45 23.47
CA ARG A 427 -1.20 23.09 23.24
C ARG A 427 -0.61 22.94 21.84
N SER A 428 -1.28 23.49 20.82
CA SER A 428 -0.84 23.38 19.43
C SER A 428 0.52 24.01 19.14
N ARG A 429 0.95 24.96 19.99
CA ARG A 429 2.28 25.59 19.90
C ARG A 429 3.41 24.56 20.02
N VAL A 430 3.21 23.48 20.79
CA VAL A 430 4.23 22.44 21.00
C VAL A 430 4.52 21.68 19.71
N LEU A 431 3.48 21.18 19.05
CA LEU A 431 3.66 20.42 17.80
C LEU A 431 4.07 21.35 16.64
N THR A 432 3.64 22.61 16.65
CA THR A 432 4.12 23.61 15.69
C THR A 432 5.61 23.89 15.87
N GLU A 433 6.09 24.00 17.11
CA GLU A 433 7.52 24.14 17.39
C GLU A 433 8.30 22.89 16.97
N PHE A 434 7.78 21.70 17.23
CA PHE A 434 8.38 20.45 16.74
C PHE A 434 8.50 20.44 15.21
N MET A 435 7.49 20.88 14.49
CA MET A 435 7.56 20.98 13.02
C MET A 435 8.59 22.03 12.55
N ARG A 436 8.76 23.15 13.27
CA ARG A 436 9.84 24.12 13.00
C ARG A 436 11.22 23.50 13.22
N GLU A 437 11.38 22.75 14.32
CA GLU A 437 12.62 22.03 14.63
C GLU A 437 12.94 21.01 13.53
N ILE A 438 11.95 20.23 13.06
CA ILE A 438 12.11 19.28 11.94
C ILE A 438 12.54 20.01 10.66
N ARG A 439 11.82 21.07 10.26
CA ARG A 439 12.16 21.83 9.05
C ARG A 439 13.58 22.37 9.13
N HIS A 440 13.96 22.97 10.26
CA HIS A 440 15.30 23.48 10.47
C HIS A 440 16.38 22.38 10.35
N ALA A 441 16.13 21.21 10.93
CA ALA A 441 17.03 20.06 10.85
C ALA A 441 17.20 19.58 9.39
N MET A 442 16.10 19.40 8.66
CA MET A 442 16.13 18.95 7.26
C MET A 442 16.81 19.94 6.33
N ASP A 443 16.56 21.24 6.52
CA ASP A 443 17.25 22.29 5.78
C ASP A 443 18.75 22.33 6.08
N THR A 444 19.11 22.07 7.34
CA THR A 444 20.52 22.00 7.76
C THR A 444 21.23 20.82 7.14
N VAL A 445 20.60 19.64 7.15
CA VAL A 445 21.17 18.45 6.48
C VAL A 445 21.28 18.69 4.98
N SER A 446 20.26 19.23 4.34
CA SER A 446 20.24 19.55 2.90
C SER A 446 21.41 20.46 2.50
N ARG A 447 21.64 21.52 3.28
CA ARG A 447 22.77 22.45 3.06
C ARG A 447 24.14 21.77 3.26
N LYS A 448 24.28 21.00 4.33
CA LYS A 448 25.54 20.26 4.62
C LYS A 448 25.88 19.27 3.51
N GLN A 449 24.88 18.58 2.98
CA GLN A 449 25.02 17.60 1.89
C GLN A 449 25.06 18.25 0.51
N ARG A 450 24.85 19.57 0.41
CA ARG A 450 24.79 20.32 -0.86
C ARG A 450 23.78 19.73 -1.84
N ARG A 451 22.60 19.35 -1.32
CA ARG A 451 21.56 18.77 -2.14
C ARG A 451 21.04 19.78 -3.15
N GLU A 452 20.80 19.34 -4.38
CA GLU A 452 20.17 20.15 -5.43
C GLU A 452 18.73 20.52 -5.04
N LYS A 453 17.98 19.56 -4.49
CA LYS A 453 16.67 19.79 -3.90
C LYS A 453 16.74 19.61 -2.38
N PRO A 454 16.17 20.53 -1.60
CA PRO A 454 16.04 20.34 -0.16
C PRO A 454 15.25 19.07 0.17
N ILE A 455 15.51 18.48 1.33
CA ILE A 455 14.71 17.37 1.85
C ILE A 455 13.31 17.90 2.15
N ALA A 456 12.30 17.32 1.49
CA ALA A 456 10.91 17.71 1.70
C ALA A 456 10.39 17.24 3.07
N VAL A 457 9.41 17.96 3.63
CA VAL A 457 8.70 17.55 4.84
C VAL A 457 7.23 17.39 4.52
N SER A 458 6.69 16.20 4.73
CA SER A 458 5.26 15.90 4.61
C SER A 458 4.69 15.59 6.00
N ALA A 459 3.38 15.68 6.18
CA ALA A 459 2.73 15.25 7.40
C ALA A 459 1.46 14.46 7.09
N VAL A 460 1.33 13.26 7.66
CA VAL A 460 0.06 12.53 7.71
C VAL A 460 -0.64 12.90 9.00
N VAL A 461 -1.87 13.40 8.88
CA VAL A 461 -2.64 13.97 9.98
C VAL A 461 -4.03 13.33 10.08
N GLU A 462 -4.77 13.64 11.15
CA GLU A 462 -6.14 13.14 11.30
C GLU A 462 -7.09 13.65 10.21
N GLY A 463 -8.13 12.88 9.91
CA GLY A 463 -9.05 13.14 8.81
C GLY A 463 -10.16 14.15 9.12
N THR A 464 -10.16 14.84 10.27
CA THR A 464 -11.17 15.84 10.64
C THR A 464 -10.54 17.07 11.29
N ALA A 465 -11.19 18.23 11.13
CA ALA A 465 -10.80 19.46 11.79
C ALA A 465 -10.74 19.28 13.32
N THR A 466 -11.83 18.79 13.89
CA THR A 466 -11.96 18.62 15.34
C THR A 466 -10.86 17.74 15.92
N ALA A 467 -10.49 16.64 15.25
CA ALA A 467 -9.43 15.78 15.74
C ALA A 467 -8.06 16.47 15.69
N ASN A 468 -7.75 17.15 14.58
CA ASN A 468 -6.47 17.89 14.46
C ASN A 468 -6.36 19.00 15.50
N GLU A 469 -7.40 19.80 15.69
CA GLU A 469 -7.43 20.86 16.71
C GLU A 469 -7.30 20.28 18.13
N PHE A 470 -8.07 19.22 18.43
CA PHE A 470 -8.02 18.58 19.74
C PHE A 470 -6.65 17.98 20.04
N PHE A 471 -5.97 17.40 19.07
CA PHE A 471 -4.64 16.81 19.24
C PHE A 471 -3.48 17.81 19.05
N GLY A 472 -3.78 19.09 18.84
CA GLY A 472 -2.78 20.16 18.78
C GLY A 472 -2.04 20.25 17.44
N CYS A 473 -2.62 19.76 16.35
CA CYS A 473 -2.07 19.88 15.00
C CYS A 473 -2.61 21.16 14.33
N ASP A 474 -1.86 22.26 14.38
CA ASP A 474 -2.20 23.53 13.71
C ASP A 474 -1.77 23.47 12.23
N LEU A 475 -2.59 22.81 11.40
CA LEU A 475 -2.29 22.54 9.99
C LEU A 475 -2.11 23.84 9.20
N LYS A 476 -2.87 24.86 9.54
CA LYS A 476 -2.80 26.17 8.88
C LYS A 476 -1.46 26.85 9.15
N ALA A 477 -1.01 26.89 10.41
CA ALA A 477 0.30 27.40 10.76
C ALA A 477 1.41 26.61 10.06
N TRP A 478 1.33 25.28 10.04
CA TRP A 478 2.33 24.45 9.39
C TRP A 478 2.47 24.72 7.90
N ALA A 479 1.36 24.93 7.19
CA ALA A 479 1.37 25.25 5.77
C ALA A 479 1.83 26.70 5.52
N GLN A 480 1.30 27.67 6.27
CA GLN A 480 1.60 29.10 6.08
C GLN A 480 3.04 29.46 6.42
N GLU A 481 3.63 28.83 7.43
CA GLU A 481 5.04 29.02 7.78
C GLU A 481 5.99 28.22 6.87
N GLY A 482 5.47 27.42 5.93
CA GLY A 482 6.27 26.58 5.04
C GLY A 482 6.99 25.45 5.78
N LEU A 483 6.41 24.96 6.88
CA LEU A 483 6.98 23.87 7.67
C LEU A 483 6.78 22.52 6.99
N ILE A 484 5.73 22.39 6.18
CA ILE A 484 5.39 21.21 5.40
C ILE A 484 5.24 21.53 3.92
N ASP A 485 5.70 20.60 3.07
CA ASP A 485 5.55 20.65 1.62
C ASP A 485 4.31 19.87 1.15
N THR A 486 3.83 18.93 1.98
CA THR A 486 2.64 18.12 1.67
C THR A 486 1.85 17.81 2.93
N LEU A 487 0.55 18.07 2.87
CA LEU A 487 -0.43 17.73 3.89
C LEU A 487 -1.25 16.51 3.45
N ILE A 488 -1.33 15.49 4.30
CA ILE A 488 -1.99 14.22 3.98
C ILE A 488 -3.05 13.91 5.05
N PRO A 489 -4.31 14.30 4.85
CA PRO A 489 -5.41 13.89 5.72
C PRO A 489 -5.67 12.39 5.61
N TYR A 490 -5.79 11.71 6.77
CA TYR A 490 -6.04 10.28 6.86
C TYR A 490 -7.15 9.99 7.87
N VAL A 491 -8.14 9.22 7.49
CA VAL A 491 -9.19 8.74 8.38
C VAL A 491 -8.82 7.35 8.86
N SER A 492 -8.52 7.22 10.17
CA SER A 492 -8.10 5.94 10.77
C SER A 492 -9.28 5.04 11.13
N ASP A 493 -10.40 5.62 11.57
CA ASP A 493 -11.55 4.92 12.15
C ASP A 493 -12.80 5.13 11.29
N TRP A 494 -12.68 4.82 9.99
CA TRP A 494 -13.81 4.94 9.07
C TRP A 494 -14.97 3.99 9.41
N GLU A 495 -14.73 2.90 10.16
CA GLU A 495 -15.75 1.99 10.65
C GLU A 495 -16.76 2.70 11.56
N ASP A 496 -16.31 3.66 12.37
CA ASP A 496 -17.18 4.48 13.24
C ASP A 496 -18.09 5.43 12.45
N ARG A 497 -17.83 5.61 11.16
CA ARG A 497 -18.62 6.46 10.26
C ARG A 497 -19.82 5.73 9.62
N GLY A 498 -20.20 4.57 10.13
CA GLY A 498 -21.33 3.78 9.60
C GLY A 498 -21.09 3.27 8.18
N ASN A 499 -19.87 2.89 7.87
CA ASN A 499 -19.43 2.44 6.53
C ASN A 499 -19.53 3.51 5.42
N VAL A 500 -19.66 4.78 5.79
CA VAL A 500 -19.56 5.89 4.83
C VAL A 500 -18.08 6.15 4.55
N ALA A 501 -17.69 5.89 3.31
CA ALA A 501 -16.29 6.08 2.93
C ALA A 501 -15.88 7.57 3.08
N PRO A 502 -14.66 7.84 3.57
CA PRO A 502 -14.13 9.20 3.68
C PRO A 502 -14.19 9.95 2.36
N TRP A 503 -14.42 11.25 2.43
CA TRP A 503 -14.45 12.15 1.26
C TRP A 503 -15.58 11.81 0.26
N SER A 504 -16.65 11.15 0.74
CA SER A 504 -17.87 10.94 -0.06
C SER A 504 -18.60 12.24 -0.33
N ASP A 505 -18.53 13.15 0.62
CA ASP A 505 -18.92 14.56 0.46
C ASP A 505 -17.63 15.40 0.27
N PRO A 506 -17.45 16.07 -0.88
CA PRO A 506 -16.32 16.97 -1.10
C PRO A 506 -16.16 18.05 -0.03
N GLY A 507 -17.23 18.49 0.63
CA GLY A 507 -17.17 19.46 1.73
C GLY A 507 -16.38 18.97 2.95
N GLU A 508 -16.17 17.68 3.11
CA GLU A 508 -15.28 17.13 4.15
C GLU A 508 -13.82 17.57 3.97
N LEU A 509 -13.42 18.01 2.78
CA LEU A 509 -12.07 18.44 2.45
C LEU A 509 -11.85 19.94 2.61
N ASP A 510 -12.90 20.74 2.82
CA ASP A 510 -12.83 22.22 2.86
C ASP A 510 -11.83 22.71 3.92
N TYR A 511 -11.85 22.13 5.11
CA TYR A 511 -10.89 22.48 6.18
C TYR A 511 -9.43 22.33 5.74
N PHE A 512 -9.11 21.26 5.03
CA PHE A 512 -7.74 21.01 4.57
C PHE A 512 -7.38 21.87 3.37
N ILE A 513 -8.33 22.14 2.48
CA ILE A 513 -8.17 23.08 1.36
C ILE A 513 -7.86 24.47 1.89
N ASP A 514 -8.62 24.93 2.89
CA ASP A 514 -8.42 26.23 3.53
C ASP A 514 -7.07 26.31 4.26
N ALA A 515 -6.64 25.23 4.89
CA ALA A 515 -5.36 25.18 5.59
C ALA A 515 -4.16 25.41 4.65
N VAL A 516 -4.21 24.89 3.43
CA VAL A 516 -3.13 25.02 2.44
C VAL A 516 -3.33 26.20 1.47
N ALA A 517 -4.48 26.89 1.53
CA ALA A 517 -4.81 27.97 0.59
C ALA A 517 -3.76 29.08 0.58
N GLY A 518 -3.32 29.48 -0.61
CA GLY A 518 -2.32 30.54 -0.80
C GLY A 518 -0.89 30.15 -0.43
N THR A 519 -0.62 28.87 -0.18
CA THR A 519 0.71 28.33 0.13
C THR A 519 1.22 27.44 -1.00
N SER A 520 2.47 26.99 -0.93
CA SER A 520 3.03 25.97 -1.83
C SER A 520 2.82 24.54 -1.33
N CYS A 521 2.15 24.36 -0.18
CA CYS A 521 1.90 23.05 0.39
C CYS A 521 0.89 22.26 -0.46
N ALA A 522 1.28 21.08 -0.93
CA ALA A 522 0.38 20.19 -1.66
C ALA A 522 -0.59 19.49 -0.69
N LEU A 523 -1.83 19.26 -1.15
CA LEU A 523 -2.83 18.48 -0.42
C LEU A 523 -3.03 17.13 -1.11
N ALA A 524 -2.97 16.03 -0.33
CA ALA A 524 -3.12 14.67 -0.85
C ALA A 524 -3.95 13.81 0.13
N PRO A 525 -5.30 13.87 0.08
CA PRO A 525 -6.14 13.07 0.96
C PRO A 525 -6.00 11.57 0.68
N ASN A 526 -6.06 10.78 1.75
CA ASN A 526 -5.98 9.33 1.65
C ASN A 526 -7.26 8.74 1.08
N ILE A 527 -7.14 8.00 -0.02
CA ILE A 527 -8.26 7.25 -0.59
C ILE A 527 -8.53 6.00 0.26
N MET A 528 -9.75 5.87 0.73
CA MET A 528 -10.26 4.73 1.49
C MET A 528 -11.63 4.28 0.93
N PRO A 529 -12.02 3.02 1.12
CA PRO A 529 -11.23 1.91 1.66
C PRO A 529 -10.07 1.50 0.73
N ARG A 530 -9.14 0.71 1.24
CA ARG A 530 -7.92 0.31 0.49
C ARG A 530 -8.20 -0.62 -0.69
N SER A 531 -9.27 -1.40 -0.59
CA SER A 531 -9.71 -2.30 -1.65
C SER A 531 -11.08 -1.88 -2.14
N MET A 532 -11.12 -1.42 -3.37
CA MET A 532 -12.34 -0.97 -4.06
C MET A 532 -12.37 -1.51 -5.48
N SER A 533 -13.54 -1.48 -6.09
CA SER A 533 -13.64 -1.69 -7.53
C SER A 533 -12.91 -0.58 -8.30
N PRO A 534 -12.46 -0.81 -9.52
CA PRO A 534 -11.88 0.22 -10.38
C PRO A 534 -12.78 1.43 -10.56
N GLU A 535 -14.10 1.20 -10.69
CA GLU A 535 -15.10 2.27 -10.80
C GLU A 535 -15.12 3.13 -9.54
N ALA A 536 -15.14 2.49 -8.36
CA ALA A 536 -15.15 3.20 -7.09
C ALA A 536 -13.87 4.03 -6.91
N PHE A 537 -12.70 3.52 -7.30
CA PHE A 537 -11.45 4.30 -7.31
C PHE A 537 -11.56 5.52 -8.22
N ARG A 538 -12.09 5.37 -9.44
CA ARG A 538 -12.23 6.49 -10.38
C ARG A 538 -13.26 7.51 -9.94
N GLN A 539 -14.42 7.08 -9.45
CA GLN A 539 -15.46 7.98 -8.93
C GLN A 539 -14.92 8.80 -7.77
N ARG A 540 -14.18 8.17 -6.87
CA ARG A 540 -13.59 8.85 -5.72
C ARG A 540 -12.48 9.80 -6.15
N ALA A 541 -11.60 9.37 -7.03
CA ALA A 541 -10.57 10.24 -7.62
C ALA A 541 -11.20 11.46 -8.32
N ALA A 542 -12.27 11.25 -9.09
CA ALA A 542 -12.99 12.33 -9.75
C ALA A 542 -13.60 13.34 -8.75
N GLY A 543 -14.16 12.86 -7.63
CA GLY A 543 -14.67 13.73 -6.56
C GLY A 543 -13.60 14.60 -5.96
N ILE A 544 -12.45 14.01 -5.58
CA ILE A 544 -11.31 14.72 -4.99
C ILE A 544 -10.69 15.72 -5.99
N TYR A 545 -10.50 15.30 -7.24
CA TYR A 545 -10.00 16.21 -8.30
C TYR A 545 -11.00 17.34 -8.60
N GLY A 546 -12.32 17.04 -8.53
CA GLY A 546 -13.38 18.03 -8.68
C GLY A 546 -13.38 19.11 -7.57
N ALA A 547 -12.91 18.78 -6.38
CA ALA A 547 -12.68 19.73 -5.28
C ALA A 547 -11.43 20.59 -5.48
N GLY A 548 -10.70 20.46 -6.60
CA GLY A 548 -9.50 21.24 -6.91
C GLY A 548 -8.20 20.68 -6.36
N ILE A 549 -8.21 19.47 -5.80
CA ILE A 549 -7.02 18.82 -5.27
C ILE A 549 -6.28 18.11 -6.40
N GLU A 550 -4.93 18.17 -6.37
CA GLU A 550 -4.09 17.64 -7.45
C GLU A 550 -3.51 16.25 -7.15
N HIS A 551 -3.45 15.83 -5.89
CA HIS A 551 -2.77 14.60 -5.49
C HIS A 551 -3.70 13.67 -4.71
N LEU A 552 -3.45 12.36 -4.86
CA LEU A 552 -4.14 11.30 -4.14
C LEU A 552 -3.12 10.50 -3.34
N PHE A 553 -3.46 10.11 -2.13
CA PHE A 553 -2.62 9.29 -1.29
C PHE A 553 -3.24 7.90 -1.05
N PHE A 554 -2.42 6.86 -1.03
CA PHE A 554 -2.82 5.46 -0.85
C PHE A 554 -2.06 4.86 0.33
N TRP A 555 -2.75 4.66 1.44
CA TRP A 555 -2.18 4.04 2.64
C TRP A 555 -2.07 2.53 2.48
N ASP A 556 -0.97 1.92 2.98
CA ASP A 556 -0.67 0.49 2.86
C ASP A 556 -0.81 -0.05 1.43
N CYS A 557 -0.42 0.75 0.46
CA CYS A 557 -0.38 0.37 -0.93
C CYS A 557 0.84 -0.54 -1.17
N ALA A 558 0.75 -1.78 -0.71
CA ALA A 558 1.86 -2.73 -0.81
C ALA A 558 1.96 -3.33 -2.21
N GLY A 559 3.18 -3.45 -2.72
CA GLY A 559 3.44 -3.93 -4.07
C GLY A 559 3.35 -5.45 -4.20
N GLY A 560 4.34 -6.15 -3.69
CA GLY A 560 4.49 -7.58 -3.90
C GLY A 560 4.09 -8.48 -2.73
N HIS A 561 4.15 -7.96 -1.50
CA HIS A 561 4.00 -8.75 -0.28
C HIS A 561 2.95 -8.18 0.68
N GLY A 562 2.00 -7.40 0.19
CA GLY A 562 0.92 -6.86 1.01
C GLY A 562 0.01 -7.95 1.57
N ARG A 563 -0.82 -7.55 2.51
CA ARG A 563 -1.92 -8.40 2.96
C ARG A 563 -2.87 -8.60 1.79
N ALA A 564 -3.29 -9.83 1.53
CA ALA A 564 -4.11 -10.17 0.37
C ALA A 564 -5.33 -9.24 0.18
N ASN A 565 -5.97 -8.79 1.27
CA ASN A 565 -7.13 -7.90 1.24
C ASN A 565 -6.81 -6.43 0.96
N TYR A 566 -5.54 -6.05 0.99
CA TYR A 566 -5.10 -4.67 0.81
C TYR A 566 -4.25 -4.48 -0.44
N ARG A 567 -4.10 -5.53 -1.24
CA ARG A 567 -3.35 -5.41 -2.49
C ARG A 567 -4.13 -4.58 -3.49
N PRO A 568 -3.52 -3.57 -4.05
CA PRO A 568 -4.17 -2.73 -5.04
C PRO A 568 -4.38 -3.50 -6.35
N MET A 569 -5.47 -3.19 -7.03
CA MET A 569 -5.64 -3.60 -8.42
C MET A 569 -4.84 -2.66 -9.31
N TRP A 570 -3.61 -3.04 -9.64
CA TRP A 570 -2.66 -2.19 -10.37
C TRP A 570 -3.18 -1.70 -11.72
N SER A 571 -3.97 -2.51 -12.43
CA SER A 571 -4.63 -2.10 -13.67
C SER A 571 -5.55 -0.89 -13.48
N ALA A 572 -6.25 -0.79 -12.34
CA ALA A 572 -7.12 0.32 -12.00
C ALA A 572 -6.34 1.55 -11.49
N LEU A 573 -5.33 1.34 -10.66
CA LEU A 573 -4.59 2.45 -10.03
C LEU A 573 -3.57 3.11 -10.95
N ARG A 574 -2.99 2.36 -11.85
CA ARG A 574 -1.86 2.74 -12.70
C ARG A 574 -2.01 4.12 -13.36
N ARG A 575 -3.23 4.51 -13.73
CA ARG A 575 -3.55 5.73 -14.47
C ARG A 575 -4.54 6.67 -13.76
N LEU A 576 -4.75 6.52 -12.48
CA LEU A 576 -5.65 7.42 -11.75
C LEU A 576 -5.16 8.88 -11.68
N GLY A 577 -3.91 9.12 -11.96
CA GLY A 577 -3.35 10.47 -12.07
C GLY A 577 -3.70 11.21 -13.36
N HIS A 578 -4.22 10.51 -14.39
CA HIS A 578 -4.71 11.11 -15.62
C HIS A 578 -6.10 11.72 -15.41
N LYS A 579 -6.16 12.93 -14.86
CA LYS A 579 -7.41 13.60 -14.47
C LYS A 579 -8.44 13.66 -15.61
N ASP A 580 -8.00 14.01 -16.82
CA ASP A 580 -8.89 14.14 -17.98
C ASP A 580 -9.52 12.79 -18.34
N GLU A 581 -8.77 11.70 -18.23
CA GLU A 581 -9.30 10.35 -18.45
C GLU A 581 -10.29 9.96 -17.37
N VAL A 582 -9.97 10.25 -16.11
CA VAL A 582 -10.86 9.99 -14.97
C VAL A 582 -12.19 10.73 -15.13
N PHE A 583 -12.15 12.01 -15.50
CA PHE A 583 -13.38 12.81 -15.73
C PHE A 583 -14.14 12.34 -16.96
N SER A 584 -13.47 12.07 -18.07
CA SER A 584 -14.11 11.58 -19.31
C SER A 584 -14.79 10.24 -19.08
N TRP A 585 -14.14 9.34 -18.37
CA TRP A 585 -14.70 8.04 -18.03
C TRP A 585 -15.97 8.18 -17.17
N ASN A 586 -15.95 9.01 -16.13
CA ASN A 586 -17.10 9.25 -15.25
C ASN A 586 -18.32 9.82 -16.00
N GLN A 587 -18.11 10.58 -17.07
CA GLN A 587 -19.18 11.14 -17.90
C GLN A 587 -19.77 10.12 -18.89
N THR A 588 -18.99 9.17 -19.34
CA THR A 588 -19.34 8.27 -20.45
C THR A 588 -19.76 6.88 -19.99
N HIS A 589 -19.28 6.43 -18.84
CA HIS A 589 -19.58 5.10 -18.32
C HIS A 589 -20.81 5.09 -17.43
N LYS A 590 -21.76 4.25 -17.80
CA LYS A 590 -22.80 3.84 -16.87
C LYS A 590 -22.16 2.91 -15.83
N PRO A 591 -22.56 2.98 -14.55
CA PRO A 591 -22.04 2.14 -13.49
C PRO A 591 -22.57 0.69 -13.57
N ASN A 592 -22.28 0.01 -14.64
CA ASN A 592 -22.53 -1.40 -14.90
C ASN A 592 -21.28 -1.98 -15.60
N LEU A 593 -20.24 -2.24 -14.97
CA LEU A 593 -19.92 -3.24 -14.02
C LEU A 593 -19.52 -4.62 -14.55
N GLU A 594 -19.40 -4.83 -15.83
CA GLU A 594 -18.89 -6.08 -16.32
C GLU A 594 -17.42 -5.88 -16.72
N TRP A 595 -16.53 -6.20 -15.80
CA TRP A 595 -15.09 -6.34 -16.05
C TRP A 595 -14.79 -7.53 -16.96
N GLN A 596 -15.79 -8.03 -17.58
CA GLN A 596 -15.82 -9.28 -18.29
C GLN A 596 -15.28 -9.07 -19.70
N SER A 597 -14.09 -9.60 -19.99
CA SER A 597 -13.52 -9.64 -21.35
C SER A 597 -14.06 -10.81 -22.16
N ALA A 598 -14.37 -11.91 -21.50
CA ALA A 598 -14.96 -13.10 -22.12
C ALA A 598 -15.84 -13.87 -21.13
N THR A 599 -16.74 -14.70 -21.66
CA THR A 599 -17.63 -15.56 -20.87
C THR A 599 -17.33 -17.02 -21.14
N LEU A 600 -17.11 -17.79 -20.07
CA LEU A 600 -16.99 -19.24 -20.16
C LEU A 600 -18.31 -19.87 -20.62
N ARG A 601 -18.23 -20.72 -21.62
CA ARG A 601 -19.35 -21.55 -22.11
C ARG A 601 -19.27 -22.98 -21.60
N SER A 602 -18.05 -23.48 -21.43
CA SER A 602 -17.83 -24.78 -20.78
C SER A 602 -16.53 -24.78 -20.01
N ILE A 603 -16.44 -25.68 -19.01
CA ILE A 603 -15.23 -25.99 -18.27
C ILE A 603 -15.19 -27.49 -17.96
N GLY A 604 -14.19 -28.22 -18.46
CA GLY A 604 -14.20 -29.68 -18.45
C GLY A 604 -15.46 -30.19 -19.15
N ASP A 605 -16.13 -31.13 -18.51
CA ASP A 605 -17.40 -31.70 -19.00
C ASP A 605 -18.65 -30.88 -18.64
N TRP A 606 -18.48 -29.69 -18.03
CA TRP A 606 -19.58 -28.89 -17.53
C TRP A 606 -19.96 -27.79 -18.54
N ASP A 607 -21.21 -27.83 -18.95
CA ASP A 607 -21.82 -26.74 -19.74
C ASP A 607 -22.19 -25.57 -18.79
N MET A 608 -21.49 -24.45 -18.95
CA MET A 608 -21.70 -23.22 -18.20
C MET A 608 -22.78 -22.31 -18.80
N SER A 609 -23.36 -22.70 -19.93
CA SER A 609 -24.43 -21.94 -20.59
C SER A 609 -25.77 -22.09 -19.88
N TYR A 610 -25.91 -23.06 -18.99
CA TYR A 610 -27.13 -23.25 -18.20
C TYR A 610 -27.39 -22.02 -17.35
N LYS A 611 -28.50 -21.35 -17.58
CA LYS A 611 -28.98 -20.29 -16.70
C LYS A 611 -29.41 -20.95 -15.40
N ASP A 612 -28.87 -20.50 -14.28
CA ASP A 612 -29.42 -20.85 -12.99
C ASP A 612 -30.91 -20.49 -13.01
N ALA A 613 -31.75 -21.50 -12.97
CA ALA A 613 -33.17 -21.34 -12.80
C ALA A 613 -33.39 -21.17 -11.30
N GLY A 614 -33.43 -19.90 -10.87
CA GLY A 614 -33.71 -19.59 -9.49
C GLY A 614 -33.70 -18.10 -9.24
#